data_af540ba2d739ced5431c02810c70f280
#
_entry.id   af540ba2d739ced5431c02810c70f280
#
_cell.length_a   1.000
_cell.length_b   1.000
_cell.length_c   1.000
_cell.angle_alpha   90.00
_cell.angle_beta   90.00
_cell.angle_gamma   90.00
#
_symmetry.space_group_name_H-M   'P 1'
#
loop_
_entity.id
_entity.type
_entity.pdbx_description
1 polymer ?
#
loop_
_entity_poly.entity_id
_entity_poly.type
_entity_poly.pdbx_seq_one_letter_code
_entity_poly.pdbx_strand_id
1 'polypeptide(L)'
;KFAHIADVHLGTRRETPYLYDGFLNFIDYMELHPVDMIFITGDLFDHVPTKEDIMFVDTQLARLPKTDILYVTGECDYLARDSVLWNYEFVSRTYLLNCEDIHNHVPDGERAERNSYAEDIADSLHFAKYNVDVYGICQYSAQNERNDFDSVYARNLRAVNIFLGHGGSARVC
;
A
#
# COMPACT_ATOMS: atom_id res chain seq x y z
N LYS A 1 8.48 -8.03 12.63
CA LYS A 1 8.26 -8.97 11.50
C LYS A 1 7.43 -8.27 10.44
N PHE A 2 7.63 -8.63 9.16
CA PHE A 2 6.79 -8.14 8.07
C PHE A 2 6.46 -9.24 7.07
N ALA A 3 5.36 -9.06 6.34
CA ALA A 3 4.99 -9.79 5.14
C ALA A 3 5.01 -8.83 3.93
N HIS A 4 5.18 -9.37 2.74
CA HIS A 4 5.19 -8.61 1.51
C HIS A 4 4.37 -9.36 0.46
N ILE A 5 3.47 -8.65 -0.20
CA ILE A 5 2.71 -9.12 -1.35
C ILE A 5 2.77 -8.09 -2.48
N ALA A 6 2.75 -8.57 -3.71
CA ALA A 6 2.72 -7.78 -4.93
C ALA A 6 1.99 -8.58 -6.01
N ASP A 7 1.53 -7.91 -7.05
CA ASP A 7 0.98 -8.54 -8.26
C ASP A 7 -0.14 -9.55 -7.95
N VAL A 8 -1.06 -9.18 -7.06
CA VAL A 8 -2.19 -10.04 -6.67
C VAL A 8 -3.24 -10.09 -7.76
N HIS A 9 -3.42 -8.98 -8.50
CA HIS A 9 -4.33 -8.82 -9.62
C HIS A 9 -5.77 -9.27 -9.32
N LEU A 10 -6.34 -8.77 -8.22
CA LEU A 10 -7.76 -8.97 -7.91
C LEU A 10 -8.59 -8.31 -9.00
N GLY A 11 -9.15 -9.13 -9.88
CA GLY A 11 -9.96 -8.71 -11.00
C GLY A 11 -11.44 -8.86 -10.73
N THR A 12 -12.22 -9.08 -11.79
CA THR A 12 -13.63 -9.38 -11.64
C THR A 12 -13.79 -10.72 -10.92
N ARG A 13 -14.31 -10.70 -9.69
CA ARG A 13 -14.47 -11.89 -8.83
C ARG A 13 -15.12 -13.08 -9.55
N ARG A 14 -15.97 -12.82 -10.54
CA ARG A 14 -16.62 -13.83 -11.35
C ARG A 14 -15.65 -14.57 -12.28
N GLU A 15 -14.62 -13.88 -12.76
CA GLU A 15 -13.68 -14.41 -13.74
C GLU A 15 -12.41 -14.97 -13.07
N THR A 16 -12.04 -14.41 -11.92
CA THR A 16 -10.82 -14.79 -11.18
C THR A 16 -11.09 -15.17 -9.72
N PRO A 17 -12.04 -16.07 -9.42
CA PRO A 17 -12.40 -16.40 -8.03
C PRO A 17 -11.21 -16.97 -7.24
N TYR A 18 -10.30 -17.67 -7.89
CA TYR A 18 -9.12 -18.26 -7.26
C TYR A 18 -8.12 -17.23 -6.71
N LEU A 19 -8.07 -16.02 -7.29
CA LEU A 19 -7.23 -14.92 -6.77
C LEU A 19 -7.81 -14.39 -5.45
N TYR A 20 -9.13 -14.27 -5.38
CA TYR A 20 -9.82 -13.92 -4.13
C TYR A 20 -9.63 -14.98 -3.05
N ASP A 21 -9.72 -16.26 -3.41
CA ASP A 21 -9.45 -17.35 -2.47
C ASP A 21 -7.99 -17.32 -2.00
N GLY A 22 -7.05 -17.03 -2.89
CA GLY A 22 -5.63 -16.85 -2.56
C GLY A 22 -5.41 -15.71 -1.58
N PHE A 23 -6.05 -14.56 -1.83
CA PHE A 23 -5.97 -13.40 -0.93
C PHE A 23 -6.61 -13.70 0.44
N LEU A 24 -7.77 -14.35 0.47
CA LEU A 24 -8.41 -14.76 1.73
C LEU A 24 -7.54 -15.74 2.52
N ASN A 25 -6.95 -16.73 1.86
CA ASN A 25 -6.02 -17.67 2.49
C ASN A 25 -4.78 -16.95 3.07
N PHE A 26 -4.28 -15.91 2.39
CA PHE A 26 -3.21 -15.08 2.92
C PHE A 26 -3.64 -14.37 4.21
N ILE A 27 -4.84 -13.77 4.24
CA ILE A 27 -5.37 -13.10 5.43
C ILE A 27 -5.55 -14.11 6.59
N ASP A 28 -6.14 -15.28 6.32
CA ASP A 28 -6.32 -16.34 7.31
C ASP A 28 -4.97 -16.81 7.89
N TYR A 29 -3.95 -16.91 7.03
CA TYR A 29 -2.60 -17.24 7.46
C TYR A 29 -1.99 -16.13 8.34
N MET A 30 -2.20 -14.84 8.01
CA MET A 30 -1.72 -13.72 8.83
C MET A 30 -2.41 -13.63 10.19
N GLU A 31 -3.69 -13.99 10.30
CA GLU A 31 -4.36 -14.09 11.61
C GLU A 31 -3.70 -15.12 12.53
N LEU A 32 -3.29 -16.26 11.96
CA LEU A 32 -2.61 -17.33 12.69
C LEU A 32 -1.11 -17.01 12.94
N HIS A 33 -0.51 -16.22 12.08
CA HIS A 33 0.92 -15.87 12.12
C HIS A 33 1.13 -14.35 12.10
N PRO A 34 0.77 -13.63 13.17
CA PRO A 34 0.78 -12.17 13.18
C PRO A 34 2.14 -11.56 12.84
N VAL A 35 2.10 -10.53 12.01
CA VAL A 35 3.23 -9.68 11.65
C VAL A 35 2.98 -8.25 12.09
N ASP A 36 4.05 -7.48 12.24
CA ASP A 36 3.96 -6.07 12.63
C ASP A 36 3.52 -5.19 11.45
N MET A 37 3.96 -5.54 10.24
CA MET A 37 3.68 -4.78 9.02
C MET A 37 3.42 -5.71 7.84
N ILE A 38 2.54 -5.26 6.92
CA ILE A 38 2.34 -5.85 5.59
C ILE A 38 2.64 -4.77 4.55
N PHE A 39 3.46 -5.11 3.56
CA PHE A 39 3.74 -4.26 2.41
C PHE A 39 2.99 -4.80 1.20
N ILE A 40 2.19 -3.93 0.58
CA ILE A 40 1.49 -4.19 -0.69
C ILE A 40 2.16 -3.29 -1.73
N THR A 41 2.90 -3.90 -2.64
CA THR A 41 3.73 -3.15 -3.60
C THR A 41 3.24 -3.33 -5.02
N GLY A 42 2.14 -2.66 -5.31
CA GLY A 42 1.55 -2.53 -6.64
C GLY A 42 0.72 -3.70 -7.12
N ASP A 43 -0.15 -3.40 -8.05
CA ASP A 43 -1.00 -4.34 -8.78
C ASP A 43 -1.77 -5.28 -7.84
N LEU A 44 -2.32 -4.72 -6.75
CA LEU A 44 -3.27 -5.41 -5.89
C LEU A 44 -4.55 -5.73 -6.65
N PHE A 45 -4.97 -4.81 -7.53
CA PHE A 45 -6.07 -4.98 -8.48
C PHE A 45 -5.55 -5.01 -9.90
N ASP A 46 -6.26 -5.68 -10.81
CA ASP A 46 -5.94 -5.73 -12.23
C ASP A 46 -6.51 -4.55 -13.04
N HIS A 47 -7.11 -3.58 -12.35
CA HIS A 47 -7.74 -2.37 -12.90
C HIS A 47 -7.78 -1.27 -11.83
N VAL A 48 -8.12 -0.05 -12.23
CA VAL A 48 -8.43 1.01 -11.26
C VAL A 48 -9.63 0.59 -10.41
N PRO A 49 -9.44 0.39 -9.09
CA PRO A 49 -10.44 -0.29 -8.28
C PRO A 49 -11.72 0.53 -8.09
N THR A 50 -12.85 -0.15 -8.08
CA THR A 50 -14.13 0.41 -7.66
C THR A 50 -14.21 0.52 -6.13
N LYS A 51 -15.23 1.22 -5.66
CA LYS A 51 -15.47 1.31 -4.21
C LYS A 51 -15.71 -0.06 -3.58
N GLU A 52 -16.42 -0.91 -4.27
CA GLU A 52 -16.76 -2.27 -3.84
C GLU A 52 -15.50 -3.15 -3.71
N ASP A 53 -14.56 -3.00 -4.64
CA ASP A 53 -13.29 -3.73 -4.62
C ASP A 53 -12.46 -3.31 -3.41
N ILE A 54 -12.33 -1.99 -3.18
CA ILE A 54 -11.58 -1.45 -2.05
C ILE A 54 -12.23 -1.87 -0.73
N MET A 55 -13.56 -1.75 -0.61
CA MET A 55 -14.30 -2.17 0.59
C MET A 55 -14.11 -3.64 0.91
N PHE A 56 -14.10 -4.50 -0.11
CA PHE A 56 -13.84 -5.92 0.11
C PHE A 56 -12.45 -6.14 0.71
N VAL A 57 -11.42 -5.59 0.10
CA VAL A 57 -10.03 -5.73 0.57
C VAL A 57 -9.87 -5.14 1.97
N ASP A 58 -10.36 -3.92 2.19
CA ASP A 58 -10.25 -3.22 3.48
C ASP A 58 -10.95 -4.01 4.61
N THR A 59 -12.12 -4.60 4.32
CA THR A 59 -12.81 -5.47 5.28
C THR A 59 -11.96 -6.67 5.68
N GLN A 60 -11.24 -7.28 4.74
CA GLN A 60 -10.37 -8.40 5.05
C GLN A 60 -9.12 -7.95 5.81
N LEU A 61 -8.50 -6.86 5.41
CA LEU A 61 -7.34 -6.28 6.10
C LEU A 61 -7.68 -5.83 7.53
N ALA A 62 -8.90 -5.36 7.78
CA ALA A 62 -9.38 -4.98 9.12
C ALA A 62 -9.44 -6.16 10.10
N ARG A 63 -9.39 -7.41 9.63
CA ARG A 63 -9.24 -8.60 10.47
C ARG A 63 -7.87 -8.68 11.15
N LEU A 64 -6.92 -7.83 10.74
CA LEU A 64 -5.55 -7.74 11.26
C LEU A 64 -5.36 -6.44 12.08
N PRO A 65 -6.04 -6.26 13.23
CA PRO A 65 -6.21 -4.96 13.87
C PRO A 65 -4.93 -4.38 14.50
N LYS A 66 -3.85 -5.16 14.54
CA LYS A 66 -2.55 -4.72 15.11
C LYS A 66 -1.44 -4.63 14.07
N THR A 67 -1.74 -4.93 12.81
CA THR A 67 -0.79 -4.92 11.71
C THR A 67 -0.90 -3.62 10.93
N ASP A 68 0.18 -2.87 10.81
CA ASP A 68 0.23 -1.69 9.95
C ASP A 68 0.44 -2.13 8.50
N ILE A 69 -0.39 -1.65 7.58
CA ILE A 69 -0.40 -2.05 6.18
C ILE A 69 0.00 -0.85 5.33
N LEU A 70 1.03 -1.00 4.53
CA LEU A 70 1.52 0.05 3.65
C LEU A 70 1.27 -0.36 2.22
N TYR A 71 0.57 0.50 1.48
CA TYR A 71 0.18 0.24 0.12
C TYR A 71 0.77 1.30 -0.82
N VAL A 72 1.49 0.85 -1.84
CA VAL A 72 1.85 1.61 -3.03
C VAL A 72 1.17 0.97 -4.23
N THR A 73 0.65 1.78 -5.14
CA THR A 73 -0.06 1.32 -6.34
C THR A 73 0.91 0.99 -7.47
N GLY A 74 0.48 0.09 -8.36
CA GLY A 74 1.16 -0.26 -9.59
C GLY A 74 0.53 0.38 -10.82
N GLU A 75 0.82 -0.17 -12.00
CA GLU A 75 0.31 0.32 -13.28
C GLU A 75 -1.14 -0.06 -13.56
N CYS A 76 -1.65 -1.14 -12.95
CA CYS A 76 -3.04 -1.56 -13.12
C CYS A 76 -3.96 -0.82 -12.16
N ASP A 77 -3.57 -0.67 -10.91
CA ASP A 77 -4.34 -0.04 -9.84
C ASP A 77 -3.85 1.39 -9.51
N TYR A 78 -3.37 2.11 -10.52
CA TYR A 78 -2.73 3.41 -10.35
C TYR A 78 -3.61 4.45 -9.62
N LEU A 79 -2.94 5.35 -8.90
CA LEU A 79 -3.55 6.35 -8.04
C LEU A 79 -3.94 7.62 -8.82
N ALA A 80 -5.07 7.60 -9.51
CA ALA A 80 -5.59 8.81 -10.15
C ALA A 80 -6.19 9.76 -9.09
N ARG A 81 -5.99 11.08 -9.25
CA ARG A 81 -6.42 12.12 -8.28
C ARG A 81 -7.91 12.12 -7.98
N ASP A 82 -8.74 11.72 -8.92
CA ASP A 82 -10.21 11.66 -8.82
C ASP A 82 -10.71 10.21 -8.61
N SER A 83 -9.81 9.27 -8.43
CA SER A 83 -10.18 7.88 -8.16
C SER A 83 -10.79 7.71 -6.76
N VAL A 84 -11.61 6.69 -6.62
CA VAL A 84 -12.17 6.32 -5.31
C VAL A 84 -11.06 6.02 -4.31
N LEU A 85 -9.99 5.38 -4.76
CA LEU A 85 -8.86 5.00 -3.91
C LEU A 85 -8.16 6.22 -3.29
N TRP A 86 -8.03 7.34 -4.04
CA TRP A 86 -7.42 8.57 -3.55
C TRP A 86 -8.09 9.13 -2.29
N ASN A 87 -9.43 9.04 -2.23
CA ASN A 87 -10.24 9.62 -1.15
C ASN A 87 -10.83 8.56 -0.22
N TYR A 88 -10.37 7.33 -0.32
CA TYR A 88 -10.94 6.25 0.48
C TYR A 88 -10.43 6.30 1.92
N GLU A 89 -11.36 6.23 2.87
CA GLU A 89 -11.05 6.18 4.29
C GLU A 89 -11.02 4.72 4.76
N PHE A 90 -9.82 4.20 5.01
CA PHE A 90 -9.64 2.81 5.40
C PHE A 90 -10.08 2.55 6.84
N VAL A 91 -10.88 1.51 7.03
CA VAL A 91 -11.23 0.98 8.36
C VAL A 91 -10.05 0.20 8.94
N SER A 92 -9.29 -0.48 8.10
CA SER A 92 -8.04 -1.15 8.48
C SER A 92 -6.92 -0.14 8.78
N ARG A 93 -5.80 -0.63 9.30
CA ARG A 93 -4.60 0.19 9.53
C ARG A 93 -3.79 0.38 8.24
N THR A 94 -4.47 0.63 7.13
CA THR A 94 -3.84 0.82 5.82
C THR A 94 -3.41 2.27 5.62
N TYR A 95 -2.17 2.44 5.19
CA TYR A 95 -1.54 3.68 4.79
C TYR A 95 -1.28 3.63 3.29
N LEU A 96 -2.07 4.37 2.52
CA LEU A 96 -1.81 4.58 1.10
C LEU A 96 -0.74 5.66 0.96
N LEU A 97 0.40 5.32 0.40
CA LEU A 97 1.50 6.25 0.23
C LEU A 97 1.23 7.22 -0.94
N ASN A 98 1.86 8.39 -0.92
CA ASN A 98 1.64 9.49 -1.88
C ASN A 98 0.24 10.13 -1.86
N CYS A 99 -0.59 9.89 -0.86
CA CYS A 99 -1.76 10.72 -0.57
C CYS A 99 -1.37 11.89 0.33
N GLU A 100 -1.95 13.06 0.10
CA GLU A 100 -1.68 14.28 0.89
C GLU A 100 -2.07 14.06 2.36
N ASP A 101 -3.15 13.32 2.59
CA ASP A 101 -3.66 12.99 3.92
C ASP A 101 -3.63 11.48 4.18
N ILE A 102 -3.50 11.11 5.46
CA ILE A 102 -3.60 9.72 5.89
C ILE A 102 -5.06 9.44 6.23
N HIS A 103 -5.75 8.72 5.32
CA HIS A 103 -7.16 8.37 5.47
C HIS A 103 -7.32 6.97 6.08
N ASN A 104 -7.10 6.86 7.41
CA ASN A 104 -7.39 5.62 8.12
C ASN A 104 -7.83 5.88 9.57
N HIS A 105 -8.47 4.89 10.18
CA HIS A 105 -9.00 4.96 11.55
C HIS A 105 -7.99 4.56 12.64
N VAL A 106 -6.69 4.68 12.39
CA VAL A 106 -5.67 4.41 13.42
C VAL A 106 -5.75 5.48 14.51
N PRO A 107 -5.82 5.10 15.80
CA PRO A 107 -5.88 6.05 16.89
C PRO A 107 -4.69 7.01 16.92
N ASP A 108 -4.94 8.26 17.30
CA ASP A 108 -3.88 9.24 17.55
C ASP A 108 -2.90 8.69 18.61
N GLY A 109 -1.61 8.83 18.33
CA GLY A 109 -0.54 8.26 19.15
C GLY A 109 -0.08 6.85 18.78
N GLU A 110 -0.86 6.12 17.96
CA GLU A 110 -0.43 4.88 17.29
C GLU A 110 -0.18 5.08 15.79
N ARG A 111 -0.67 6.20 15.25
CA ARG A 111 -0.56 6.54 13.83
C ARG A 111 0.88 6.84 13.45
N ALA A 112 1.28 6.39 12.26
CA ALA A 112 2.54 6.82 11.68
C ALA A 112 2.55 8.33 11.40
N GLU A 113 3.69 8.96 11.56
CA GLU A 113 3.89 10.37 11.26
C GLU A 113 4.49 10.53 9.87
N ARG A 114 3.92 11.46 9.08
CA ARG A 114 4.51 11.81 7.80
C ARG A 114 5.80 12.58 8.02
N ASN A 115 6.87 12.14 7.38
CA ASN A 115 8.12 12.88 7.39
C ASN A 115 7.99 14.16 6.56
N SER A 116 8.46 15.28 7.12
CA SER A 116 8.36 16.62 6.49
C SER A 116 9.41 16.87 5.40
N TYR A 117 9.82 15.85 4.67
CA TYR A 117 10.78 15.98 3.56
C TYR A 117 10.05 16.43 2.30
N ALA A 118 9.60 17.69 2.28
CA ALA A 118 8.67 18.26 1.30
C ALA A 118 9.17 18.34 -0.15
N GLU A 119 10.37 17.88 -0.46
CA GLU A 119 10.97 17.95 -1.79
C GLU A 119 11.16 16.57 -2.44
N ASP A 120 10.78 15.49 -1.75
CA ASP A 120 11.02 14.15 -2.27
C ASP A 120 9.83 13.65 -3.10
N ILE A 121 10.13 12.97 -4.19
CA ILE A 121 9.15 12.33 -5.08
C ILE A 121 8.43 11.19 -4.33
N ALA A 122 9.11 10.57 -3.37
CA ALA A 122 8.56 9.51 -2.53
C ALA A 122 7.92 10.08 -1.27
N ASP A 123 6.73 9.59 -0.94
CA ASP A 123 6.15 9.80 0.39
C ASP A 123 6.92 9.00 1.44
N SER A 124 6.94 9.50 2.67
CA SER A 124 7.67 8.87 3.76
C SER A 124 6.91 8.94 5.07
N LEU A 125 6.74 7.79 5.71
CA LEU A 125 6.07 7.63 6.99
C LEU A 125 7.03 7.08 8.04
N HIS A 126 7.07 7.73 9.22
CA HIS A 126 7.81 7.27 10.39
C HIS A 126 6.91 6.47 11.33
N PHE A 127 7.29 5.25 11.62
CA PHE A 127 6.65 4.37 12.60
C PHE A 127 7.49 4.34 13.88
N ALA A 128 7.20 5.26 14.81
CA ALA A 128 7.96 5.42 16.05
C ALA A 128 8.04 4.13 16.89
N LYS A 129 6.97 3.34 16.93
CA LYS A 129 6.89 2.06 17.62
C LYS A 129 7.99 1.07 17.21
N TYR A 130 8.39 1.11 15.93
CA TYR A 130 9.37 0.18 15.35
C TYR A 130 10.71 0.86 15.06
N ASN A 131 10.78 2.18 15.14
CA ASN A 131 11.88 3.00 14.64
C ASN A 131 12.19 2.68 13.17
N VAL A 132 11.13 2.73 12.33
CA VAL A 132 11.19 2.41 10.90
C VAL A 132 10.67 3.61 10.11
N ASP A 133 11.39 4.02 9.09
CA ASP A 133 10.94 4.93 8.06
C ASP A 133 10.60 4.12 6.79
N VAL A 134 9.39 4.27 6.30
CA VAL A 134 8.96 3.63 5.05
C VAL A 134 8.75 4.72 4.00
N TYR A 135 9.45 4.58 2.89
CA TYR A 135 9.36 5.42 1.72
C TYR A 135 8.57 4.69 0.64
N GLY A 136 7.72 5.36 -0.09
CA GLY A 136 6.97 4.73 -1.16
C GLY A 136 6.63 5.67 -2.31
N ILE A 137 6.54 5.10 -3.49
CA ILE A 137 6.12 5.80 -4.71
C ILE A 137 4.97 5.01 -5.33
N CYS A 138 3.80 5.66 -5.43
CA CYS A 138 2.66 5.14 -6.19
C CYS A 138 2.77 5.47 -7.67
N GLN A 139 2.20 4.62 -8.51
CA GLN A 139 1.94 4.94 -9.92
C GLN A 139 0.70 5.84 -10.01
N TYR A 140 0.77 6.87 -10.86
CA TYR A 140 -0.34 7.82 -11.06
C TYR A 140 -1.05 7.66 -12.41
N SER A 141 -0.54 6.81 -13.28
CA SER A 141 -1.13 6.50 -14.57
C SER A 141 -0.71 5.11 -15.05
N ALA A 142 -1.50 4.52 -15.97
CA ALA A 142 -1.14 3.27 -16.63
C ALA A 142 0.08 3.39 -17.55
N GLN A 143 0.49 4.61 -17.90
CA GLN A 143 1.72 4.86 -18.65
C GLN A 143 2.84 5.01 -17.64
N ASN A 144 3.74 4.05 -17.63
CA ASN A 144 4.90 4.01 -16.76
C ASN A 144 5.81 5.22 -17.04
N GLU A 145 5.48 6.37 -16.46
CA GLU A 145 6.39 7.50 -16.39
C GLU A 145 7.52 7.05 -15.47
N ARG A 146 8.75 7.15 -15.95
CA ARG A 146 9.95 6.72 -15.23
C ARG A 146 9.93 7.30 -13.82
N ASN A 147 9.70 6.43 -12.83
CA ASN A 147 9.96 6.77 -11.46
C ASN A 147 11.46 6.96 -11.31
N ASP A 148 11.87 8.16 -10.98
CA ASP A 148 13.26 8.48 -10.72
C ASP A 148 13.63 7.99 -9.32
N PHE A 149 13.88 6.68 -9.21
CA PHE A 149 14.29 6.07 -7.94
C PHE A 149 15.67 6.57 -7.46
N ASP A 150 16.45 7.19 -8.34
CA ASP A 150 17.76 7.73 -8.02
C ASP A 150 17.69 8.92 -7.06
N SER A 151 16.53 9.57 -6.96
CA SER A 151 16.27 10.67 -6.02
C SER A 151 15.85 10.22 -4.63
N VAL A 152 15.54 8.92 -4.44
CA VAL A 152 15.07 8.38 -3.16
C VAL A 152 16.26 7.91 -2.33
N TYR A 153 16.45 8.51 -1.18
CA TYR A 153 17.51 8.11 -0.25
C TYR A 153 17.08 8.22 1.20
N ALA A 154 17.68 7.38 2.05
CA ALA A 154 17.42 7.37 3.48
C ALA A 154 17.80 8.69 4.13
N ARG A 155 16.86 9.38 4.75
CA ARG A 155 17.07 10.65 5.46
C ARG A 155 17.41 10.43 6.93
N ASN A 156 16.76 9.48 7.57
CA ASN A 156 16.97 9.16 8.98
C ASN A 156 17.87 7.94 9.13
N LEU A 157 19.18 8.16 9.24
CA LEU A 157 20.14 7.07 9.39
C LEU A 157 20.10 6.37 10.76
N ARG A 158 19.25 6.83 11.69
CA ARG A 158 19.04 6.19 13.00
C ARG A 158 17.85 5.23 13.02
N ALA A 159 17.01 5.26 11.98
CA ALA A 159 15.91 4.33 11.78
C ALA A 159 16.26 3.24 10.77
N VAL A 160 15.50 2.17 10.77
CA VAL A 160 15.49 1.23 9.65
C VAL A 160 14.74 1.88 8.51
N ASN A 161 15.34 1.97 7.33
CA ASN A 161 14.75 2.60 6.17
C ASN A 161 14.34 1.52 5.17
N ILE A 162 13.06 1.53 4.77
CA ILE A 162 12.46 0.59 3.82
C ILE A 162 11.89 1.40 2.65
N PHE A 163 12.21 1.01 1.43
CA PHE A 163 11.65 1.62 0.24
C PHE A 163 10.67 0.64 -0.43
N LEU A 164 9.48 1.15 -0.76
CA LEU A 164 8.43 0.43 -1.47
C LEU A 164 8.24 1.08 -2.85
N GLY A 165 8.31 0.28 -3.87
CA GLY A 165 8.05 0.71 -5.24
C GLY A 165 7.56 -0.44 -6.08
N HIS A 166 6.79 -0.13 -7.12
CA HIS A 166 6.37 -1.08 -8.13
C HIS A 166 7.02 -0.70 -9.45
N GLY A 167 7.60 -1.67 -10.12
CA GLY A 167 8.23 -1.47 -11.42
C GLY A 167 8.05 -2.68 -12.30
N GLY A 168 7.43 -2.49 -13.45
CA GLY A 168 7.28 -3.51 -14.50
C GLY A 168 8.04 -3.10 -15.76
N SER A 169 8.49 -4.08 -16.52
CA SER A 169 8.81 -3.88 -17.94
C SER A 169 7.48 -3.64 -18.65
N ALA A 170 7.30 -2.44 -19.26
CA ALA A 170 6.15 -2.00 -20.04
C ALA A 170 5.17 -3.13 -20.47
N ARG A 171 4.35 -3.63 -19.58
CA ARG A 171 3.18 -4.43 -19.91
C ARG A 171 1.97 -3.53 -19.75
N VAL A 172 1.19 -3.44 -20.80
CA VAL A 172 -0.12 -2.78 -20.75
C VAL A 172 -1.07 -3.77 -20.07
N CYS A 173 -1.68 -3.31 -18.96
CA CYS A 173 -2.79 -4.05 -18.33
C CYS A 173 -4.03 -4.00 -19.19
#